data_d0b98add12262653b2d91c162b0b99fa
#
_entry.id   d0b98add12262653b2d91c162b0b99fa
#
_cell.length_a   1.000
_cell.length_b   1.000
_cell.length_c   1.000
_cell.angle_alpha   90.00
_cell.angle_beta   90.00
_cell.angle_gamma   90.00
#
_symmetry.space_group_name_H-M   'P 1'
#
loop_
_entity.id
_entity.type
_entity.pdbx_description
1 polymer ?
#
loop_
_entity_poly.entity_id
_entity_poly.type
_entity_poly.pdbx_seq_one_letter_code
_entity_poly.pdbx_strand_id
1 'polypeptide(L)'
;MFDQPLVPEHGPSDRAHESPGSLPVELPPAPPALLQRLEVSRTLLLKVHRTLLEAERVRFEKARGRIPNNMEFLQLVINDPWFDWLRPMTQMVLLIDERMSDKKSRLGRDEAQSLLEQARALLKPDPDGDAFQRLYADALQYSPGLAVLARQVAAVLAG
;
A
#
# COMPACT_ATOMS: atom_id res chain seq x y z
N MET A 1 -37.67 57.86 53.02
CA MET A 1 -36.60 57.67 53.94
C MET A 1 -36.33 56.17 54.01
N PHE A 2 -35.42 55.64 53.46
CA PHE A 2 -34.99 54.23 53.31
C PHE A 2 -35.41 53.54 52.06
N ASP A 3 -34.63 53.79 51.23
CA ASP A 3 -34.41 53.18 49.96
C ASP A 3 -33.85 51.75 50.15
N GLN A 4 -34.50 50.77 49.58
CA GLN A 4 -33.97 49.43 49.51
C GLN A 4 -33.50 49.17 48.05
N PRO A 5 -32.28 48.84 47.85
CA PRO A 5 -31.83 48.47 46.49
C PRO A 5 -32.22 47.02 46.18
N LEU A 6 -32.76 46.92 45.05
CA LEU A 6 -33.12 45.70 44.33
C LEU A 6 -31.95 44.72 44.18
N VAL A 7 -32.27 43.47 44.45
CA VAL A 7 -31.41 42.32 44.17
C VAL A 7 -31.31 42.09 42.67
N PRO A 8 -30.13 41.92 42.11
CA PRO A 8 -30.02 41.59 40.71
C PRO A 8 -30.41 40.14 40.45
N GLU A 9 -31.23 40.02 39.47
CA GLU A 9 -31.68 38.84 38.84
C GLU A 9 -30.54 37.88 38.47
N HIS A 10 -30.76 36.62 38.80
CA HIS A 10 -29.94 35.52 38.31
C HIS A 10 -30.17 35.37 36.83
N GLY A 11 -29.15 35.61 36.06
CA GLY A 11 -29.12 35.24 34.67
C GLY A 11 -29.24 33.73 34.48
N PRO A 12 -29.94 33.30 33.45
CA PRO A 12 -30.12 31.88 33.18
C PRO A 12 -28.79 31.21 32.93
N SER A 13 -28.58 30.11 33.61
CA SER A 13 -27.52 29.17 33.39
C SER A 13 -27.39 28.85 31.90
N ASP A 14 -26.29 29.26 31.37
CA ASP A 14 -25.84 28.81 30.08
C ASP A 14 -25.57 27.29 30.16
N ARG A 15 -26.62 26.52 29.88
CA ARG A 15 -26.46 25.10 29.64
C ARG A 15 -25.70 24.98 28.35
N ALA A 16 -24.39 24.82 28.48
CA ALA A 16 -23.58 24.31 27.41
C ALA A 16 -24.30 23.10 26.81
N HIS A 17 -24.75 23.24 25.59
CA HIS A 17 -25.14 22.13 24.76
C HIS A 17 -23.87 21.31 24.54
N GLU A 18 -23.65 20.36 25.44
CA GLU A 18 -22.81 19.22 25.12
C GLU A 18 -23.48 18.48 23.95
N SER A 19 -23.00 18.73 22.80
CA SER A 19 -23.28 17.87 21.64
C SER A 19 -22.96 16.45 22.08
N PRO A 20 -23.87 15.48 21.92
CA PRO A 20 -23.56 14.09 22.21
C PRO A 20 -22.36 13.73 21.35
N GLY A 21 -21.27 13.37 22.00
CA GLY A 21 -20.03 12.99 21.33
C GLY A 21 -20.34 11.99 20.23
N SER A 22 -19.98 12.35 19.02
CA SER A 22 -20.05 11.43 17.89
C SER A 22 -19.26 10.21 18.29
N LEU A 23 -19.95 9.10 18.56
CA LEU A 23 -19.32 7.81 18.75
C LEU A 23 -18.42 7.59 17.53
N PRO A 24 -17.20 7.08 17.70
CA PRO A 24 -16.37 6.72 16.57
C PRO A 24 -17.21 5.82 15.66
N VAL A 25 -17.43 6.25 14.43
CA VAL A 25 -18.07 5.40 13.43
C VAL A 25 -17.08 4.29 13.16
N GLU A 26 -17.24 3.15 13.83
CA GLU A 26 -16.48 1.96 13.49
C GLU A 26 -16.88 1.57 12.08
N LEU A 27 -15.95 1.81 11.15
CA LEU A 27 -16.12 1.37 9.78
C LEU A 27 -16.25 -0.16 9.75
N PRO A 28 -17.13 -0.69 8.90
CA PRO A 28 -17.32 -2.14 8.84
C PRO A 28 -16.01 -2.83 8.48
N PRO A 29 -15.67 -3.93 9.17
CA PRO A 29 -14.48 -4.70 8.85
C PRO A 29 -14.55 -5.26 7.42
N ALA A 30 -13.39 -5.48 6.81
CA ALA A 30 -13.33 -6.09 5.49
C ALA A 30 -13.94 -7.51 5.52
N PRO A 31 -14.79 -7.87 4.54
CA PRO A 31 -15.33 -9.22 4.43
C PRO A 31 -14.22 -10.26 4.28
N PRO A 32 -14.39 -11.50 4.77
CA PRO A 32 -13.38 -12.57 4.65
C PRO A 32 -12.92 -12.81 3.20
N ALA A 33 -13.82 -12.76 2.24
CA ALA A 33 -13.49 -12.93 0.83
C ALA A 33 -12.55 -11.83 0.30
N LEU A 34 -12.75 -10.60 0.75
CA LEU A 34 -11.90 -9.46 0.39
C LEU A 34 -10.51 -9.58 1.03
N LEU A 35 -10.45 -10.00 2.29
CA LEU A 35 -9.18 -10.26 3.00
C LEU A 35 -8.40 -11.40 2.33
N GLN A 36 -9.08 -12.47 1.95
CA GLN A 36 -8.46 -13.59 1.23
C GLN A 36 -7.90 -13.14 -0.13
N ARG A 37 -8.65 -12.34 -0.86
CA ARG A 37 -8.20 -11.76 -2.13
C ARG A 37 -6.96 -10.88 -1.94
N LEU A 38 -6.92 -10.07 -0.90
CA LEU A 38 -5.75 -9.25 -0.56
C LEU A 38 -4.54 -10.12 -0.19
N GLU A 39 -4.72 -11.20 0.56
CA GLU A 39 -3.66 -12.15 0.91
C GLU A 39 -3.08 -12.85 -0.33
N VAL A 40 -3.94 -13.31 -1.24
CA VAL A 40 -3.50 -13.91 -2.51
C VAL A 40 -2.74 -12.89 -3.35
N SER A 41 -3.26 -11.65 -3.42
CA SER A 41 -2.60 -10.55 -4.13
C SER A 41 -1.22 -10.27 -3.55
N ARG A 42 -1.09 -10.19 -2.22
CA ARG A 42 0.20 -10.01 -1.53
C ARG A 42 1.20 -11.10 -1.91
N THR A 43 0.77 -12.35 -1.88
CA THR A 43 1.62 -13.49 -2.24
C THR A 43 2.11 -13.42 -3.69
N LEU A 44 1.23 -13.05 -4.61
CA LEU A 44 1.58 -12.89 -6.03
C LEU A 44 2.49 -11.67 -6.26
N LEU A 45 2.24 -10.56 -5.58
CA LEU A 45 3.09 -9.37 -5.62
C LEU A 45 4.53 -9.67 -5.16
N LEU A 46 4.69 -10.47 -4.10
CA LEU A 46 6.00 -10.94 -3.64
C LEU A 46 6.71 -11.78 -4.69
N LYS A 47 5.99 -12.65 -5.41
CA LYS A 47 6.56 -13.44 -6.50
C LYS A 47 6.98 -12.57 -7.67
N VAL A 48 6.15 -11.61 -8.07
CA VAL A 48 6.48 -10.63 -9.12
C VAL A 48 7.72 -9.82 -8.72
N HIS A 49 7.76 -9.31 -7.50
CA HIS A 49 8.90 -8.54 -6.98
C HIS A 49 10.20 -9.34 -7.03
N ARG A 50 10.17 -10.60 -6.55
CA ARG A 50 11.34 -11.49 -6.61
C ARG A 50 11.79 -11.74 -8.05
N THR A 51 10.85 -11.99 -8.97
CA THR A 51 11.18 -12.23 -10.38
C THR A 51 11.80 -10.99 -11.04
N LEU A 52 11.30 -9.80 -10.72
CA LEU A 52 11.88 -8.53 -11.17
C LEU A 52 13.30 -8.32 -10.62
N LEU A 53 13.51 -8.56 -9.33
CA LEU A 53 14.84 -8.46 -8.72
C LEU A 53 15.85 -9.40 -9.36
N GLU A 54 15.48 -10.66 -9.61
CA GLU A 54 16.37 -11.62 -10.29
C GLU A 54 16.66 -11.22 -11.74
N ALA A 55 15.66 -10.73 -12.46
CA ALA A 55 15.86 -10.22 -13.82
C ALA A 55 16.82 -9.01 -13.84
N GLU A 56 16.65 -8.09 -12.92
CA GLU A 56 17.54 -6.92 -12.79
C GLU A 56 18.94 -7.31 -12.31
N ARG A 57 19.06 -8.31 -11.44
CA ARG A 57 20.37 -8.87 -11.06
C ARG A 57 21.14 -9.36 -12.27
N VAL A 58 20.50 -10.15 -13.13
CA VAL A 58 21.14 -10.66 -14.36
C VAL A 58 21.56 -9.52 -15.28
N ARG A 59 20.75 -8.49 -15.44
CA ARG A 59 21.07 -7.31 -16.25
C ARG A 59 22.23 -6.51 -15.66
N PHE A 60 22.21 -6.31 -14.35
CA PHE A 60 23.29 -5.64 -13.62
C PHE A 60 24.62 -6.38 -13.80
N GLU A 61 24.63 -7.70 -13.59
CA GLU A 61 25.83 -8.52 -13.71
C GLU A 61 26.41 -8.49 -15.13
N LYS A 62 25.57 -8.45 -16.15
CA LYS A 62 26.02 -8.28 -17.56
C LYS A 62 26.65 -6.92 -17.80
N ALA A 63 26.17 -5.88 -17.17
CA ALA A 63 26.64 -4.52 -17.39
C ALA A 63 27.83 -4.13 -16.52
N ARG A 64 27.90 -4.61 -15.27
CA ARG A 64 28.85 -4.14 -14.25
C ARG A 64 29.67 -5.25 -13.58
N GLY A 65 29.44 -6.51 -13.95
CA GLY A 65 30.15 -7.64 -13.38
C GLY A 65 29.38 -8.39 -12.30
N ARG A 66 29.87 -9.58 -12.01
CA ARG A 66 29.20 -10.54 -11.11
C ARG A 66 29.06 -10.00 -9.68
N ILE A 67 27.91 -10.22 -9.10
CA ILE A 67 27.62 -9.98 -7.68
C ILE A 67 28.06 -11.21 -6.87
N PRO A 68 29.02 -11.08 -5.94
CA PRO A 68 29.68 -12.24 -5.32
C PRO A 68 28.76 -13.07 -4.42
N ASN A 69 27.82 -12.43 -3.72
CA ASN A 69 26.96 -13.07 -2.75
C ASN A 69 25.65 -12.29 -2.51
N ASN A 70 24.73 -12.90 -1.76
CA ASN A 70 23.43 -12.31 -1.49
C ASN A 70 23.48 -11.06 -0.59
N MET A 71 24.48 -10.95 0.28
CA MET A 71 24.63 -9.76 1.13
C MET A 71 24.99 -8.53 0.30
N GLU A 72 25.93 -8.69 -0.64
CA GLU A 72 26.29 -7.61 -1.56
C GLU A 72 25.13 -7.27 -2.51
N PHE A 73 24.38 -8.29 -2.97
CA PHE A 73 23.18 -8.06 -3.76
C PHE A 73 22.16 -7.22 -2.98
N LEU A 74 21.90 -7.57 -1.71
CA LEU A 74 20.99 -6.79 -0.85
C LEU A 74 21.45 -5.33 -0.68
N GLN A 75 22.75 -5.12 -0.48
CA GLN A 75 23.33 -3.77 -0.39
C GLN A 75 23.13 -2.96 -1.67
N LEU A 76 23.28 -3.60 -2.84
CA LEU A 76 23.02 -2.97 -4.13
C LEU A 76 21.55 -2.61 -4.30
N VAL A 77 20.64 -3.53 -3.97
CA VAL A 77 19.19 -3.28 -4.06
C VAL A 77 18.78 -2.09 -3.19
N ILE A 78 19.40 -1.93 -2.03
CA ILE A 78 19.10 -0.82 -1.11
C ILE A 78 19.72 0.51 -1.55
N ASN A 79 20.96 0.48 -2.07
CA ASN A 79 21.79 1.69 -2.20
C ASN A 79 22.12 2.08 -3.65
N ASP A 80 22.05 1.15 -4.62
CA ASP A 80 22.42 1.45 -6.00
C ASP A 80 21.20 1.98 -6.78
N PRO A 81 21.35 3.12 -7.50
CA PRO A 81 20.30 3.70 -8.32
C PRO A 81 19.74 2.77 -9.40
N TRP A 82 20.49 1.73 -9.81
CA TRP A 82 20.02 0.74 -10.76
C TRP A 82 18.70 0.08 -10.34
N PHE A 83 18.54 -0.17 -9.04
CA PHE A 83 17.38 -0.87 -8.48
C PHE A 83 16.28 0.08 -7.97
N ASP A 84 16.49 1.40 -8.03
CA ASP A 84 15.54 2.39 -7.48
C ASP A 84 14.13 2.31 -8.09
N TRP A 85 14.03 1.92 -9.34
CA TRP A 85 12.75 1.82 -10.02
C TRP A 85 11.83 0.72 -9.46
N LEU A 86 12.39 -0.26 -8.74
CA LEU A 86 11.63 -1.31 -8.06
C LEU A 86 11.04 -0.86 -6.71
N ARG A 87 11.44 0.28 -6.20
CA ARG A 87 11.01 0.81 -4.90
C ARG A 87 9.50 0.93 -4.75
N PRO A 88 8.72 1.40 -5.74
CA PRO A 88 7.27 1.46 -5.61
C PRO A 88 6.63 0.09 -5.36
N MET A 89 7.17 -0.98 -5.96
CA MET A 89 6.73 -2.35 -5.72
C MET A 89 7.05 -2.81 -4.30
N THR A 90 8.25 -2.55 -3.83
CA THR A 90 8.68 -2.85 -2.46
C THR A 90 7.77 -2.14 -1.45
N GLN A 91 7.49 -0.88 -1.66
CA GLN A 91 6.61 -0.07 -0.80
C GLN A 91 5.18 -0.62 -0.79
N MET A 92 4.65 -1.04 -1.93
CA MET A 92 3.30 -1.60 -2.03
C MET A 92 3.19 -2.93 -1.25
N VAL A 93 4.16 -3.81 -1.38
CA VAL A 93 4.21 -5.08 -0.64
C VAL A 93 4.28 -4.81 0.87
N LEU A 94 5.16 -3.91 1.31
CA LEU A 94 5.30 -3.56 2.73
C LEU A 94 4.03 -2.93 3.28
N LEU A 95 3.37 -2.05 2.54
CA LEU A 95 2.13 -1.42 2.95
C LEU A 95 1.02 -2.46 3.18
N ILE A 96 0.83 -3.39 2.25
CA ILE A 96 -0.17 -4.46 2.41
C ILE A 96 0.19 -5.34 3.62
N ASP A 97 1.46 -5.71 3.77
CA ASP A 97 1.92 -6.55 4.86
C ASP A 97 1.71 -5.91 6.23
N GLU A 98 2.08 -4.64 6.36
CA GLU A 98 1.88 -3.85 7.58
C GLU A 98 0.39 -3.75 7.96
N ARG A 99 -0.47 -3.42 6.99
CA ARG A 99 -1.89 -3.25 7.25
C ARG A 99 -2.59 -4.57 7.59
N MET A 100 -2.21 -5.67 6.95
CA MET A 100 -2.74 -7.00 7.25
C MET A 100 -2.24 -7.55 8.59
N SER A 101 -1.07 -7.16 9.03
CA SER A 101 -0.45 -7.61 10.28
C SER A 101 -0.84 -6.77 11.49
N ASP A 102 -1.48 -5.63 11.30
CA ASP A 102 -1.87 -4.74 12.39
C ASP A 102 -3.01 -5.34 13.22
N LYS A 103 -2.66 -5.78 14.44
CA LYS A 103 -3.61 -6.35 15.40
C LYS A 103 -4.42 -5.29 16.15
N LYS A 104 -3.98 -4.03 16.13
CA LYS A 104 -4.61 -2.93 16.88
C LYS A 104 -5.75 -2.29 16.08
N SER A 105 -5.62 -2.28 14.78
CA SER A 105 -6.60 -1.70 13.87
C SER A 105 -7.01 -2.72 12.82
N ARG A 106 -8.26 -3.19 12.90
CA ARG A 106 -8.79 -4.10 11.88
C ARG A 106 -8.89 -3.40 10.55
N LEU A 107 -8.46 -4.09 9.51
CA LEU A 107 -8.56 -3.61 8.15
C LEU A 107 -10.04 -3.45 7.76
N GLY A 108 -10.43 -2.22 7.40
CA GLY A 108 -11.77 -1.92 6.92
C GLY A 108 -11.99 -2.33 5.47
N ARG A 109 -13.25 -2.43 5.07
CA ARG A 109 -13.64 -2.77 3.68
C ARG A 109 -13.02 -1.79 2.67
N ASP A 110 -13.22 -0.50 2.88
CA ASP A 110 -12.80 0.54 1.93
C ASP A 110 -11.28 0.61 1.84
N GLU A 111 -10.58 0.40 2.95
CA GLU A 111 -9.12 0.35 2.98
C GLU A 111 -8.58 -0.86 2.22
N ALA A 112 -9.15 -2.05 2.44
CA ALA A 112 -8.77 -3.26 1.71
C ALA A 112 -9.01 -3.11 0.20
N GLN A 113 -10.14 -2.51 -0.19
CA GLN A 113 -10.45 -2.20 -1.57
C GLN A 113 -9.44 -1.22 -2.17
N SER A 114 -9.12 -0.15 -1.44
CA SER A 114 -8.12 0.84 -1.86
C SER A 114 -6.73 0.23 -2.06
N LEU A 115 -6.29 -0.68 -1.19
CA LEU A 115 -5.01 -1.39 -1.37
C LEU A 115 -4.97 -2.22 -2.65
N LEU A 116 -6.06 -2.92 -2.97
CA LEU A 116 -6.18 -3.68 -4.22
C LEU A 116 -6.15 -2.77 -5.45
N GLU A 117 -6.81 -1.64 -5.40
CA GLU A 117 -6.83 -0.65 -6.48
C GLU A 117 -5.46 0.00 -6.69
N GLN A 118 -4.75 0.34 -5.62
CA GLN A 118 -3.38 0.85 -5.69
C GLN A 118 -2.43 -0.18 -6.31
N ALA A 119 -2.51 -1.43 -5.90
CA ALA A 119 -1.72 -2.51 -6.48
C ALA A 119 -2.03 -2.72 -7.96
N ARG A 120 -3.30 -2.65 -8.34
CA ARG A 120 -3.75 -2.74 -9.73
C ARG A 120 -3.20 -1.59 -10.58
N ALA A 121 -3.27 -0.36 -10.08
CA ALA A 121 -2.75 0.81 -10.77
C ALA A 121 -1.22 0.72 -10.96
N LEU A 122 -0.49 0.29 -9.92
CA LEU A 122 0.96 0.10 -9.98
C LEU A 122 1.36 -0.91 -11.06
N LEU A 123 0.67 -2.05 -11.13
CA LEU A 123 1.00 -3.14 -12.04
C LEU A 123 0.36 -3.02 -13.44
N LYS A 124 -0.20 -1.88 -13.76
CA LYS A 124 -0.64 -1.59 -15.12
C LYS A 124 0.59 -1.25 -15.98
N PRO A 125 0.99 -2.13 -16.91
CA PRO A 125 2.11 -1.81 -17.78
C PRO A 125 1.71 -0.67 -18.71
N ASP A 126 2.57 0.33 -18.81
CA ASP A 126 2.33 1.50 -19.66
C ASP A 126 3.66 2.02 -20.20
N PRO A 127 3.94 1.87 -21.52
CA PRO A 127 5.17 2.38 -22.12
C PRO A 127 5.31 3.92 -22.01
N ASP A 128 4.21 4.63 -21.87
CA ASP A 128 4.18 6.09 -21.74
C ASP A 128 3.94 6.56 -20.29
N GLY A 129 3.87 5.62 -19.36
CA GLY A 129 3.61 5.87 -17.95
C GLY A 129 4.80 6.41 -17.16
N ASP A 130 4.74 6.25 -15.84
CA ASP A 130 5.86 6.60 -14.97
C ASP A 130 7.06 5.66 -15.13
N ALA A 131 8.15 5.92 -14.42
CA ALA A 131 9.37 5.12 -14.53
C ALA A 131 9.14 3.64 -14.22
N PHE A 132 8.34 3.32 -13.19
CA PHE A 132 8.01 1.93 -12.86
C PHE A 132 7.19 1.27 -13.97
N GLN A 133 6.13 1.92 -14.44
CA GLN A 133 5.24 1.37 -15.46
C GLN A 133 5.96 1.08 -16.78
N ARG A 134 6.85 1.99 -17.20
CA ARG A 134 7.68 1.81 -18.41
C ARG A 134 8.63 0.62 -18.28
N LEU A 135 9.40 0.58 -17.20
CA LEU A 135 10.39 -0.49 -16.99
C LEU A 135 9.73 -1.84 -16.69
N TYR A 136 8.57 -1.83 -16.06
CA TYR A 136 7.75 -3.02 -15.89
C TYR A 136 7.21 -3.54 -17.24
N ALA A 137 6.73 -2.65 -18.10
CA ALA A 137 6.29 -3.00 -19.44
C ALA A 137 7.44 -3.62 -20.25
N ASP A 138 8.65 -3.06 -20.16
CA ASP A 138 9.85 -3.62 -20.79
C ASP A 138 10.20 -5.00 -20.22
N ALA A 139 10.15 -5.16 -18.90
CA ALA A 139 10.46 -6.43 -18.24
C ALA A 139 9.52 -7.56 -18.67
N LEU A 140 8.25 -7.27 -18.92
CA LEU A 140 7.28 -8.22 -19.45
C LEU A 140 7.65 -8.77 -20.83
N GLN A 141 8.44 -8.02 -21.63
CA GLN A 141 8.85 -8.43 -22.97
C GLN A 141 10.00 -9.44 -22.93
N TYR A 142 10.91 -9.33 -21.97
CA TYR A 142 12.09 -10.21 -21.91
C TYR A 142 12.04 -11.29 -20.84
N SER A 143 10.98 -11.33 -20.02
CA SER A 143 10.81 -12.33 -18.96
C SER A 143 9.48 -13.08 -19.10
N PRO A 144 9.44 -14.26 -19.75
CA PRO A 144 8.21 -15.04 -19.89
C PRO A 144 7.59 -15.45 -18.55
N GLY A 145 8.41 -15.78 -17.55
CA GLY A 145 7.94 -16.12 -16.21
C GLY A 145 7.23 -14.95 -15.52
N LEU A 146 7.74 -13.73 -15.72
CA LEU A 146 7.09 -12.53 -15.23
C LEU A 146 5.74 -12.28 -15.91
N ALA A 147 5.66 -12.50 -17.22
CA ALA A 147 4.42 -12.33 -17.98
C ALA A 147 3.29 -13.27 -17.49
N VAL A 148 3.64 -14.50 -17.10
CA VAL A 148 2.69 -15.46 -16.50
C VAL A 148 2.21 -14.95 -15.13
N LEU A 149 3.12 -14.54 -14.26
CA LEU A 149 2.78 -13.99 -12.94
C LEU A 149 1.96 -12.72 -13.04
N ALA A 150 2.29 -11.84 -13.98
CA ALA A 150 1.57 -10.59 -14.22
C ALA A 150 0.10 -10.84 -14.58
N ARG A 151 -0.16 -11.84 -15.41
CA ARG A 151 -1.53 -12.24 -15.73
C ARG A 151 -2.28 -12.80 -14.53
N GLN A 152 -1.62 -13.61 -13.71
CA GLN A 152 -2.22 -14.17 -12.49
C GLN A 152 -2.60 -13.08 -11.50
N VAL A 153 -1.68 -12.15 -11.22
CA VAL A 153 -1.95 -11.06 -10.28
C VAL A 153 -3.00 -10.10 -10.82
N ALA A 154 -2.98 -9.79 -12.12
CA ALA A 154 -3.99 -8.94 -12.74
C ALA A 154 -5.40 -9.53 -12.62
N ALA A 155 -5.56 -10.85 -12.81
CA ALA A 155 -6.83 -11.54 -12.64
C ALA A 155 -7.35 -11.44 -11.19
N VAL A 156 -6.50 -11.63 -10.20
CA VAL A 156 -6.88 -11.51 -8.78
C VAL A 156 -7.21 -10.06 -8.40
N LEU A 157 -6.46 -9.09 -8.93
CA LEU A 157 -6.70 -7.67 -8.66
C LEU A 157 -7.96 -7.13 -9.37
N ALA A 158 -8.37 -7.73 -10.47
CA ALA A 158 -9.58 -7.33 -11.19
C ALA A 158 -10.88 -7.76 -10.47
N GLY A 159 -10.83 -8.81 -9.65
CA GLY A 159 -11.95 -9.32 -8.87
C GLY A 159 -12.77 -10.28 -9.60
#